data_8f084f1b7dca170142af7725dfe390c1
#
_entry.id   8f084f1b7dca170142af7725dfe390c1
#
_cell.length_a   1.000
_cell.length_b   1.000
_cell.length_c   1.000
_cell.angle_alpha   90.00
_cell.angle_beta   90.00
_cell.angle_gamma   90.00
#
_symmetry.space_group_name_H-M   'P 1'
#
loop_
_entity.id
_entity.type
_entity.pdbx_description
1 polymer ?
#
loop_
_entity_poly.entity_id
_entity_poly.type
_entity_poly.pdbx_seq_one_letter_code
_entity_poly.pdbx_strand_id
1 'polypeptide(L)'
;MIKGEELRHLRRRIQMIFQDPYASLNPRMTVEEIISEPILVHGMSNAQDTRQRVRELLQIVRLSPDFAPRYPHEFSGGQRQRIGVARALALNPEFIVCDEPISALDVSIQAQVINLLQELQEQLELTYLFIAHDLSMVRHISNRVAVMYLGIIVELSTVNALFTHPLHPYTQALLSAVPVPDPVVEEQRHRIILEGDVPSPVNPPSGCRFRTRCPLAAEICAQEKPIWREVLSGHWTACHMVKAGEESRL
;
A
#
# COMPACT_ATOMS: atom_id res chain seq x y z
N MET A 1 21.25 -10.57 12.29
CA MET A 1 19.77 -10.77 12.31
C MET A 1 19.27 -10.33 13.67
N ILE A 2 18.40 -9.33 13.73
CA ILE A 2 17.82 -8.75 14.97
C ILE A 2 16.97 -9.82 15.66
N LYS A 3 17.14 -10.01 16.99
CA LYS A 3 16.44 -11.04 17.78
C LYS A 3 16.12 -10.52 19.20
N GLY A 4 15.24 -11.26 19.90
CA GLY A 4 14.94 -10.99 21.31
C GLY A 4 14.31 -9.63 21.55
N GLU A 5 14.77 -8.90 22.55
CA GLU A 5 14.23 -7.60 22.97
C GLU A 5 14.36 -6.52 21.91
N GLU A 6 15.44 -6.48 21.16
CA GLU A 6 15.65 -5.54 20.07
C GLU A 6 14.58 -5.71 18.98
N LEU A 7 14.23 -6.94 18.59
CA LEU A 7 13.14 -7.23 17.66
C LEU A 7 11.79 -6.83 18.26
N ARG A 8 11.58 -7.05 19.56
CA ARG A 8 10.36 -6.64 20.25
C ARG A 8 10.20 -5.12 20.25
N HIS A 9 11.30 -4.39 20.47
CA HIS A 9 11.31 -2.93 20.41
C HIS A 9 11.02 -2.40 19.00
N LEU A 10 11.63 -3.02 17.98
CA LEU A 10 11.37 -2.66 16.58
C LEU A 10 9.90 -2.88 16.20
N ARG A 11 9.30 -4.00 16.66
CA ARG A 11 7.87 -4.30 16.42
C ARG A 11 6.90 -3.31 17.05
N ARG A 12 7.31 -2.54 18.06
CA ARG A 12 6.49 -1.43 18.60
C ARG A 12 6.44 -0.25 17.62
N ARG A 13 7.58 0.04 16.98
CA ARG A 13 7.72 1.17 16.06
C ARG A 13 7.12 0.89 14.67
N ILE A 14 7.04 -0.40 14.28
CA ILE A 14 6.53 -0.84 12.99
C ILE A 14 5.26 -1.65 13.23
N GLN A 15 4.14 -1.17 12.69
CA GLN A 15 2.85 -1.82 12.79
C GLN A 15 2.28 -2.15 11.41
N MET A 16 1.16 -2.90 11.36
CA MET A 16 0.55 -3.31 10.10
C MET A 16 -0.97 -3.18 10.16
N ILE A 17 -1.54 -2.65 9.10
CA ILE A 17 -2.98 -2.68 8.80
C ILE A 17 -3.18 -3.73 7.72
N PHE A 18 -4.01 -4.73 7.99
CA PHE A 18 -4.20 -5.89 7.12
C PHE A 18 -5.29 -5.67 6.08
N GLN A 19 -5.22 -6.43 5.00
CA GLN A 19 -6.11 -6.39 3.84
C GLN A 19 -7.57 -6.71 4.20
N ASP A 20 -7.79 -7.75 4.99
CA ASP A 20 -9.14 -8.19 5.36
C ASP A 20 -9.47 -7.78 6.80
N PRO A 21 -10.39 -6.81 6.98
CA PRO A 21 -10.81 -6.37 8.30
C PRO A 21 -11.59 -7.44 9.08
N TYR A 22 -12.16 -8.46 8.40
CA TYR A 22 -12.83 -9.58 9.06
C TYR A 22 -11.82 -10.58 9.61
N ALA A 23 -10.87 -11.02 8.79
CA ALA A 23 -9.87 -12.00 9.20
C ALA A 23 -8.85 -11.43 10.18
N SER A 24 -8.62 -10.11 10.17
CA SER A 24 -7.63 -9.47 11.02
C SER A 24 -8.05 -9.23 12.46
N LEU A 25 -9.36 -9.26 12.76
CA LEU A 25 -9.91 -9.05 14.10
C LEU A 25 -10.41 -10.39 14.66
N ASN A 26 -9.95 -10.74 15.86
CA ASN A 26 -10.45 -11.94 16.53
C ASN A 26 -11.95 -11.79 16.88
N PRO A 27 -12.87 -12.60 16.30
CA PRO A 27 -14.30 -12.43 16.49
C PRO A 27 -14.79 -12.74 17.90
N ARG A 28 -13.94 -13.33 18.75
CA ARG A 28 -14.25 -13.69 20.14
C ARG A 28 -13.81 -12.63 21.14
N MET A 29 -13.10 -11.60 20.69
CA MET A 29 -12.63 -10.49 21.50
C MET A 29 -13.50 -9.26 21.26
N THR A 30 -13.71 -8.48 22.32
CA THR A 30 -14.32 -7.16 22.22
C THR A 30 -13.37 -6.17 21.53
N VAL A 31 -13.88 -5.03 21.10
CA VAL A 31 -13.07 -3.94 20.52
C VAL A 31 -12.01 -3.47 21.51
N GLU A 32 -12.39 -3.35 22.82
CA GLU A 32 -11.46 -2.99 23.88
C GLU A 32 -10.30 -3.98 23.99
N GLU A 33 -10.60 -5.28 23.98
CA GLU A 33 -9.57 -6.33 24.05
C GLU A 33 -8.66 -6.33 22.82
N ILE A 34 -9.19 -6.15 21.62
CA ILE A 34 -8.42 -6.10 20.36
C ILE A 34 -7.43 -4.94 20.33
N ILE A 35 -7.87 -3.75 20.78
CA ILE A 35 -7.03 -2.54 20.76
C ILE A 35 -6.04 -2.56 21.93
N SER A 36 -6.43 -3.10 23.09
CA SER A 36 -5.58 -3.19 24.26
C SER A 36 -4.52 -4.27 24.20
N GLU A 37 -4.75 -5.36 23.47
CA GLU A 37 -3.84 -6.51 23.38
C GLU A 37 -2.38 -6.09 23.10
N PRO A 38 -2.05 -5.30 22.05
CA PRO A 38 -0.68 -4.88 21.82
C PRO A 38 -0.09 -4.06 22.98
N ILE A 39 -0.87 -3.20 23.64
CA ILE A 39 -0.44 -2.41 24.79
C ILE A 39 -0.03 -3.32 25.96
N LEU A 40 -0.87 -4.30 26.27
CA LEU A 40 -0.65 -5.27 27.34
C LEU A 40 0.54 -6.20 27.04
N VAL A 41 0.61 -6.75 25.81
CA VAL A 41 1.72 -7.63 25.38
C VAL A 41 3.07 -6.92 25.49
N HIS A 42 3.11 -5.62 25.19
CA HIS A 42 4.34 -4.83 25.27
C HIS A 42 4.58 -4.20 26.67
N GLY A 43 3.64 -4.37 27.61
CA GLY A 43 3.79 -3.87 29.00
C GLY A 43 3.89 -2.35 29.09
N MET A 44 3.14 -1.61 28.26
CA MET A 44 3.28 -0.15 28.14
C MET A 44 2.50 0.62 29.21
N SER A 45 1.44 0.06 29.77
CA SER A 45 0.61 0.74 30.76
C SER A 45 -0.14 -0.23 31.67
N ASN A 46 -0.70 0.31 32.78
CA ASN A 46 -1.62 -0.44 33.65
C ASN A 46 -3.02 -0.53 33.02
N ALA A 47 -3.92 -1.31 33.63
CA ALA A 47 -5.25 -1.58 33.08
C ALA A 47 -6.14 -0.33 32.95
N GLN A 48 -6.01 0.64 33.87
CA GLN A 48 -6.81 1.86 33.85
C GLN A 48 -6.38 2.79 32.71
N ASP A 49 -5.07 3.02 32.56
CA ASP A 49 -4.50 3.85 31.50
C ASP A 49 -4.75 3.22 30.13
N THR A 50 -4.72 1.87 30.04
CA THR A 50 -5.04 1.13 28.82
C THR A 50 -6.47 1.38 28.35
N ARG A 51 -7.46 1.34 29.27
CA ARG A 51 -8.86 1.63 28.92
C ARG A 51 -9.05 3.07 28.44
N GLN A 52 -8.40 4.02 29.09
CA GLN A 52 -8.45 5.42 28.66
C GLN A 52 -7.84 5.56 27.27
N ARG A 53 -6.70 4.93 27.01
CA ARG A 53 -6.05 4.93 25.71
C ARG A 53 -6.92 4.31 24.60
N VAL A 54 -7.62 3.22 24.88
CA VAL A 54 -8.57 2.61 23.93
C VAL A 54 -9.68 3.61 23.56
N ARG A 55 -10.25 4.33 24.51
CA ARG A 55 -11.28 5.35 24.26
C ARG A 55 -10.76 6.47 23.37
N GLU A 56 -9.55 6.96 23.62
CA GLU A 56 -8.89 7.98 22.80
C GLU A 56 -8.65 7.48 21.37
N LEU A 57 -8.16 6.25 21.22
CA LEU A 57 -7.93 5.64 19.91
C LEU A 57 -9.21 5.48 19.10
N LEU A 58 -10.32 5.10 19.75
CA LEU A 58 -11.62 5.04 19.09
C LEU A 58 -12.07 6.42 18.59
N GLN A 59 -11.89 7.47 19.38
CA GLN A 59 -12.19 8.85 18.95
C GLN A 59 -11.30 9.29 17.78
N ILE A 60 -9.99 9.00 17.84
CA ILE A 60 -9.04 9.30 16.77
C ILE A 60 -9.49 8.68 15.43
N VAL A 61 -9.99 7.45 15.45
CA VAL A 61 -10.51 6.79 14.24
C VAL A 61 -11.99 7.08 13.98
N ARG A 62 -12.57 8.09 14.66
CA ARG A 62 -13.96 8.56 14.48
C ARG A 62 -15.00 7.49 14.80
N LEU A 63 -14.77 6.69 15.83
CA LEU A 63 -15.71 5.76 16.42
C LEU A 63 -16.12 6.23 17.83
N SER A 64 -17.35 5.91 18.26
CA SER A 64 -17.78 6.17 19.62
C SER A 64 -16.98 5.35 20.64
N PRO A 65 -16.47 5.92 21.74
CA PRO A 65 -15.88 5.18 22.84
C PRO A 65 -16.80 4.11 23.44
N ASP A 66 -18.13 4.28 23.33
CA ASP A 66 -19.13 3.31 23.80
C ASP A 66 -19.13 2.01 22.98
N PHE A 67 -18.40 1.97 21.88
CA PHE A 67 -18.21 0.75 21.09
C PHE A 67 -17.17 -0.20 21.67
N ALA A 68 -16.40 0.21 22.67
CA ALA A 68 -15.36 -0.60 23.31
C ALA A 68 -15.83 -2.01 23.76
N PRO A 69 -17.02 -2.20 24.40
CA PRO A 69 -17.47 -3.53 24.83
C PRO A 69 -18.11 -4.39 23.72
N ARG A 70 -18.26 -3.87 22.50
CA ARG A 70 -18.89 -4.58 21.39
C ARG A 70 -17.93 -5.53 20.69
N TYR A 71 -18.48 -6.50 19.95
CA TYR A 71 -17.74 -7.49 19.18
C TYR A 71 -17.63 -7.09 17.70
N PRO A 72 -16.58 -7.54 16.97
CA PRO A 72 -16.37 -7.18 15.56
C PRO A 72 -17.56 -7.46 14.64
N HIS A 73 -18.35 -8.49 14.88
CA HIS A 73 -19.50 -8.83 14.04
C HIS A 73 -20.65 -7.81 14.09
N GLU A 74 -20.66 -6.91 15.08
CA GLU A 74 -21.67 -5.87 15.23
C GLU A 74 -21.36 -4.62 14.38
N PHE A 75 -20.26 -4.60 13.63
CA PHE A 75 -19.75 -3.45 12.89
C PHE A 75 -19.79 -3.66 11.37
N SER A 76 -19.94 -2.56 10.63
CA SER A 76 -19.74 -2.55 9.18
C SER A 76 -18.28 -2.78 8.79
N GLY A 77 -18.00 -3.14 7.54
CA GLY A 77 -16.64 -3.32 7.02
C GLY A 77 -15.72 -2.12 7.29
N GLY A 78 -16.21 -0.91 6.99
CA GLY A 78 -15.46 0.32 7.23
C GLY A 78 -15.21 0.62 8.71
N GLN A 79 -16.16 0.30 9.60
CA GLN A 79 -15.96 0.42 11.04
C GLN A 79 -14.92 -0.59 11.55
N ARG A 80 -14.94 -1.84 11.06
CA ARG A 80 -13.92 -2.85 11.40
C ARG A 80 -12.52 -2.41 10.93
N GLN A 81 -12.44 -1.82 9.73
CA GLN A 81 -11.17 -1.28 9.24
C GLN A 81 -10.64 -0.19 10.16
N ARG A 82 -11.50 0.72 10.62
CA ARG A 82 -11.11 1.76 11.60
C ARG A 82 -10.67 1.16 12.94
N ILE A 83 -11.27 0.06 13.41
CA ILE A 83 -10.80 -0.68 14.60
C ILE A 83 -9.39 -1.25 14.33
N GLY A 84 -9.16 -1.82 13.14
CA GLY A 84 -7.83 -2.27 12.71
C GLY A 84 -6.78 -1.15 12.70
N VAL A 85 -7.16 0.05 12.24
CA VAL A 85 -6.31 1.25 12.30
C VAL A 85 -6.04 1.64 13.77
N ALA A 86 -7.06 1.66 14.63
CA ALA A 86 -6.90 1.97 16.06
C ALA A 86 -5.95 0.99 16.75
N ARG A 87 -6.05 -0.31 16.44
CA ARG A 87 -5.12 -1.32 16.94
C ARG A 87 -3.69 -1.06 16.49
N ALA A 88 -3.46 -0.72 15.22
CA ALA A 88 -2.13 -0.40 14.72
C ALA A 88 -1.54 0.84 15.40
N LEU A 89 -2.35 1.84 15.75
CA LEU A 89 -1.94 3.05 16.46
C LEU A 89 -1.68 2.84 17.96
N ALA A 90 -2.08 1.71 18.53
CA ALA A 90 -2.06 1.47 19.97
C ALA A 90 -0.68 1.63 20.62
N LEU A 91 0.39 1.31 19.87
CA LEU A 91 1.79 1.38 20.32
C LEU A 91 2.52 2.68 19.95
N ASN A 92 1.82 3.69 19.42
CA ASN A 92 2.41 4.92 18.87
C ASN A 92 3.54 4.61 17.86
N PRO A 93 3.23 3.93 16.75
CA PRO A 93 4.24 3.54 15.76
C PRO A 93 4.79 4.76 15.02
N GLU A 94 5.97 4.60 14.44
CA GLU A 94 6.57 5.56 13.51
C GLU A 94 6.31 5.17 12.06
N PHE A 95 6.11 3.85 11.82
CA PHE A 95 5.94 3.28 10.49
C PHE A 95 4.79 2.27 10.48
N ILE A 96 3.90 2.38 9.48
CA ILE A 96 2.78 1.46 9.30
C ILE A 96 2.80 0.90 7.88
N VAL A 97 2.80 -0.44 7.77
CA VAL A 97 2.54 -1.15 6.52
C VAL A 97 1.02 -1.25 6.34
N CYS A 98 0.50 -0.65 5.29
CA CYS A 98 -0.92 -0.74 4.91
C CYS A 98 -1.03 -1.73 3.74
N ASP A 99 -1.40 -2.97 4.04
CA ASP A 99 -1.54 -4.04 3.05
C ASP A 99 -2.97 -4.06 2.52
N GLU A 100 -3.17 -3.45 1.34
CA GLU A 100 -4.47 -3.28 0.68
C GLU A 100 -5.62 -2.87 1.63
N PRO A 101 -5.46 -1.82 2.45
CA PRO A 101 -6.32 -1.55 3.61
C PRO A 101 -7.76 -1.18 3.26
N ILE A 102 -8.11 -1.09 1.99
CA ILE A 102 -9.41 -0.64 1.49
C ILE A 102 -10.03 -1.57 0.44
N SER A 103 -9.33 -2.63 0.00
CA SER A 103 -9.74 -3.49 -1.13
C SER A 103 -11.09 -4.20 -0.92
N ALA A 104 -11.47 -4.47 0.33
CA ALA A 104 -12.72 -5.13 0.70
C ALA A 104 -13.87 -4.17 1.04
N LEU A 105 -13.72 -2.86 0.74
CA LEU A 105 -14.69 -1.82 1.12
C LEU A 105 -15.37 -1.20 -0.11
N ASP A 106 -16.60 -0.69 0.07
CA ASP A 106 -17.31 0.09 -0.93
C ASP A 106 -16.56 1.41 -1.22
N VAL A 107 -16.66 1.92 -2.46
CA VAL A 107 -15.92 3.11 -2.94
C VAL A 107 -16.06 4.33 -2.02
N SER A 108 -17.29 4.60 -1.52
CA SER A 108 -17.54 5.72 -0.61
C SER A 108 -16.84 5.56 0.74
N ILE A 109 -16.76 4.34 1.24
CA ILE A 109 -16.08 4.00 2.49
C ILE A 109 -14.54 4.00 2.30
N GLN A 110 -14.05 3.55 1.13
CA GLN A 110 -12.63 3.64 0.78
C GLN A 110 -12.12 5.06 0.90
N ALA A 111 -12.83 6.05 0.30
CA ALA A 111 -12.45 7.46 0.39
C ALA A 111 -12.39 7.97 1.83
N GLN A 112 -13.34 7.56 2.69
CA GLN A 112 -13.35 7.95 4.10
C GLN A 112 -12.16 7.38 4.88
N VAL A 113 -11.75 6.13 4.60
CA VAL A 113 -10.60 5.50 5.26
C VAL A 113 -9.29 6.12 4.77
N ILE A 114 -9.16 6.43 3.49
CA ILE A 114 -7.98 7.11 2.94
C ILE A 114 -7.82 8.50 3.55
N ASN A 115 -8.88 9.31 3.59
CA ASN A 115 -8.83 10.63 4.22
C ASN A 115 -8.44 10.54 5.69
N LEU A 116 -8.98 9.55 6.42
CA LEU A 116 -8.56 9.30 7.81
C LEU A 116 -7.06 8.98 7.91
N LEU A 117 -6.54 8.11 7.04
CA LEU A 117 -5.11 7.74 7.05
C LEU A 117 -4.22 8.94 6.73
N GLN A 118 -4.61 9.83 5.81
CA GLN A 118 -3.88 11.06 5.50
C GLN A 118 -3.86 12.02 6.70
N GLU A 119 -5.00 12.26 7.31
CA GLU A 119 -5.08 13.10 8.51
C GLU A 119 -4.21 12.54 9.66
N LEU A 120 -4.22 11.22 9.86
CA LEU A 120 -3.39 10.56 10.86
C LEU A 120 -1.90 10.66 10.51
N GLN A 121 -1.54 10.59 9.22
CA GLN A 121 -0.18 10.78 8.76
C GLN A 121 0.35 12.17 9.14
N GLU A 122 -0.45 13.21 8.89
CA GLU A 122 -0.08 14.59 9.21
C GLU A 122 -0.05 14.86 10.72
N GLN A 123 -1.07 14.41 11.45
CA GLN A 123 -1.21 14.69 12.89
C GLN A 123 -0.20 13.94 13.76
N LEU A 124 0.17 12.72 13.35
CA LEU A 124 1.04 11.83 14.12
C LEU A 124 2.42 11.63 13.47
N GLU A 125 2.73 12.37 12.41
CA GLU A 125 3.99 12.30 11.65
C GLU A 125 4.34 10.86 11.19
N LEU A 126 3.32 10.09 10.77
CA LEU A 126 3.48 8.69 10.42
C LEU A 126 4.11 8.50 9.03
N THR A 127 4.96 7.51 8.91
CA THR A 127 5.41 7.01 7.61
C THR A 127 4.61 5.78 7.20
N TYR A 128 4.05 5.78 5.98
CA TYR A 128 3.33 4.63 5.43
C TYR A 128 4.10 3.92 4.33
N LEU A 129 4.07 2.58 4.35
CA LEU A 129 4.25 1.74 3.17
C LEU A 129 2.87 1.27 2.72
N PHE A 130 2.33 1.88 1.68
CA PHE A 130 0.99 1.59 1.18
C PHE A 130 1.07 0.60 0.01
N ILE A 131 0.51 -0.60 0.17
CA ILE A 131 0.39 -1.60 -0.88
C ILE A 131 -1.02 -1.52 -1.44
N ALA A 132 -1.17 -1.32 -2.75
CA ALA A 132 -2.46 -1.22 -3.40
C ALA A 132 -2.37 -1.61 -4.88
N HIS A 133 -3.52 -1.97 -5.45
CA HIS A 133 -3.69 -2.20 -6.89
C HIS A 133 -4.51 -1.10 -7.57
N ASP A 134 -5.14 -0.20 -6.81
CA ASP A 134 -5.85 0.98 -7.35
C ASP A 134 -4.90 2.17 -7.49
N LEU A 135 -4.56 2.49 -8.74
CA LEU A 135 -3.63 3.58 -9.07
C LEU A 135 -4.20 4.97 -8.75
N SER A 136 -5.52 5.15 -8.77
CA SER A 136 -6.16 6.41 -8.40
C SER A 136 -5.92 6.74 -6.93
N MET A 137 -6.08 5.74 -6.07
CA MET A 137 -5.79 5.85 -4.65
C MET A 137 -4.30 6.08 -4.37
N VAL A 138 -3.41 5.32 -5.07
CA VAL A 138 -1.97 5.50 -4.96
C VAL A 138 -1.57 6.93 -5.31
N ARG A 139 -2.13 7.50 -6.36
CA ARG A 139 -1.89 8.90 -6.75
C ARG A 139 -2.26 9.90 -5.67
N HIS A 140 -3.31 9.61 -4.90
CA HIS A 140 -3.83 10.52 -3.89
C HIS A 140 -3.04 10.50 -2.58
N ILE A 141 -2.61 9.31 -2.10
CA ILE A 141 -1.99 9.16 -0.78
C ILE A 141 -0.47 9.13 -0.80
N SER A 142 0.17 8.86 -1.95
CA SER A 142 1.60 8.56 -1.99
C SER A 142 2.46 9.75 -2.39
N ASN A 143 3.64 9.88 -1.79
CA ASN A 143 4.69 10.80 -2.22
C ASN A 143 5.59 10.15 -3.29
N ARG A 144 5.90 8.87 -3.13
CA ARG A 144 6.71 8.05 -4.03
C ARG A 144 6.00 6.74 -4.32
N VAL A 145 6.18 6.23 -5.52
CA VAL A 145 5.54 4.98 -5.98
C VAL A 145 6.59 4.03 -6.50
N ALA A 146 6.57 2.79 -6.00
CA ALA A 146 7.32 1.67 -6.53
C ALA A 146 6.37 0.74 -7.29
N VAL A 147 6.61 0.52 -8.57
CA VAL A 147 5.85 -0.42 -9.40
C VAL A 147 6.54 -1.78 -9.34
N MET A 148 5.78 -2.82 -9.01
CA MET A 148 6.28 -4.18 -8.90
C MET A 148 5.67 -5.08 -9.98
N TYR A 149 6.50 -5.95 -10.58
CA TYR A 149 6.07 -6.97 -11.51
C TYR A 149 6.72 -8.32 -11.18
N LEU A 150 5.93 -9.37 -11.00
CA LEU A 150 6.39 -10.72 -10.63
C LEU A 150 7.44 -10.73 -9.50
N GLY A 151 7.19 -9.96 -8.42
CA GLY A 151 8.03 -9.94 -7.22
C GLY A 151 9.33 -9.13 -7.32
N ILE A 152 9.52 -8.32 -8.37
CA ILE A 152 10.63 -7.36 -8.48
C ILE A 152 10.10 -5.94 -8.70
N ILE A 153 10.79 -4.95 -8.14
CA ILE A 153 10.53 -3.55 -8.44
C ILE A 153 11.11 -3.25 -9.82
N VAL A 154 10.26 -2.72 -10.72
CA VAL A 154 10.63 -2.39 -12.10
C VAL A 154 10.77 -0.89 -12.32
N GLU A 155 10.11 -0.07 -11.50
CA GLU A 155 10.18 1.39 -11.54
C GLU A 155 9.92 1.99 -10.16
N LEU A 156 10.60 3.09 -9.82
CA LEU A 156 10.42 3.87 -8.60
C LEU A 156 10.60 5.34 -8.90
N SER A 157 9.63 6.16 -8.53
CA SER A 157 9.71 7.61 -8.72
C SER A 157 8.82 8.37 -7.74
N THR A 158 8.85 9.70 -7.79
CA THR A 158 7.80 10.52 -7.19
C THR A 158 6.47 10.25 -7.89
N VAL A 159 5.35 10.41 -7.18
CA VAL A 159 4.01 10.20 -7.74
C VAL A 159 3.81 11.03 -9.02
N ASN A 160 4.17 12.30 -8.99
CA ASN A 160 4.01 13.19 -10.15
C ASN A 160 4.80 12.70 -11.36
N ALA A 161 6.10 12.39 -11.21
CA ALA A 161 6.93 11.92 -12.31
C ALA A 161 6.43 10.59 -12.86
N LEU A 162 6.00 9.65 -12.02
CA LEU A 162 5.49 8.36 -12.46
C LEU A 162 4.21 8.49 -13.30
N PHE A 163 3.28 9.36 -12.88
CA PHE A 163 1.99 9.53 -13.56
C PHE A 163 2.07 10.40 -14.82
N THR A 164 3.09 11.28 -14.93
CA THR A 164 3.28 12.14 -16.11
C THR A 164 4.27 11.56 -17.12
N HIS A 165 5.32 10.90 -16.66
CA HIS A 165 6.43 10.37 -17.47
C HIS A 165 6.85 8.97 -17.03
N PRO A 166 5.96 7.96 -17.12
CA PRO A 166 6.32 6.58 -16.80
C PRO A 166 7.39 6.07 -17.77
N LEU A 167 8.47 5.47 -17.22
CA LEU A 167 9.59 5.00 -18.02
C LEU A 167 9.47 3.53 -18.41
N HIS A 168 9.05 2.66 -17.46
CA HIS A 168 8.96 1.23 -17.74
C HIS A 168 7.70 0.90 -18.55
N PRO A 169 7.78 0.08 -19.61
CA PRO A 169 6.63 -0.26 -20.47
C PRO A 169 5.45 -0.89 -19.70
N TYR A 170 5.72 -1.61 -18.64
CA TYR A 170 4.67 -2.14 -17.76
C TYR A 170 3.91 -1.01 -17.02
N THR A 171 4.63 -0.01 -16.51
CA THR A 171 4.01 1.15 -15.84
C THR A 171 3.15 1.94 -16.82
N GLN A 172 3.63 2.12 -18.05
CA GLN A 172 2.87 2.78 -19.13
C GLN A 172 1.57 2.04 -19.41
N ALA A 173 1.63 0.70 -19.54
CA ALA A 173 0.46 -0.12 -19.75
C ALA A 173 -0.52 -0.06 -18.57
N LEU A 174 -0.03 -0.12 -17.32
CA LEU A 174 -0.86 0.02 -16.12
C LEU A 174 -1.58 1.39 -16.09
N LEU A 175 -0.85 2.47 -16.29
CA LEU A 175 -1.43 3.82 -16.29
C LEU A 175 -2.37 4.04 -17.47
N SER A 176 -2.12 3.43 -18.62
CA SER A 176 -3.03 3.48 -19.78
C SER A 176 -4.38 2.80 -19.51
N ALA A 177 -4.47 1.93 -18.53
CA ALA A 177 -5.69 1.22 -18.16
C ALA A 177 -6.54 1.94 -17.11
N VAL A 178 -6.01 2.99 -16.46
CA VAL A 178 -6.77 3.77 -15.45
C VAL A 178 -7.80 4.66 -16.17
N PRO A 179 -9.11 4.53 -15.90
CA PRO A 179 -10.12 5.37 -16.53
C PRO A 179 -9.94 6.85 -16.20
N VAL A 180 -10.17 7.72 -17.17
CA VAL A 180 -10.21 9.17 -16.95
C VAL A 180 -11.68 9.59 -16.84
N PRO A 181 -12.08 10.38 -15.81
CA PRO A 181 -13.47 10.79 -15.61
C PRO A 181 -14.02 11.73 -16.71
N ASP A 182 -13.18 12.19 -17.63
CA ASP A 182 -13.58 13.04 -18.76
C ASP A 182 -13.86 12.18 -20.01
N PRO A 183 -15.12 12.10 -20.49
CA PRO A 183 -15.50 11.27 -21.64
C PRO A 183 -14.75 11.66 -22.93
N VAL A 184 -14.48 12.95 -23.16
CA VAL A 184 -13.78 13.44 -24.36
C VAL A 184 -12.32 13.00 -24.37
N VAL A 185 -11.68 13.05 -23.21
CA VAL A 185 -10.29 12.60 -23.06
C VAL A 185 -10.22 11.07 -23.15
N GLU A 186 -11.18 10.34 -22.57
CA GLU A 186 -11.22 8.88 -22.60
C GLU A 186 -11.41 8.33 -24.02
N GLU A 187 -12.24 8.97 -24.87
CA GLU A 187 -12.41 8.55 -26.28
C GLU A 187 -11.14 8.71 -27.13
N GLN A 188 -10.29 9.68 -26.82
CA GLN A 188 -9.04 9.93 -27.54
C GLN A 188 -7.86 9.08 -27.02
N ARG A 189 -8.06 8.34 -25.98
CA ARG A 189 -7.02 7.63 -25.26
C ARG A 189 -6.71 6.27 -25.89
N HIS A 190 -5.44 6.02 -26.15
CA HIS A 190 -4.97 4.72 -26.61
C HIS A 190 -4.58 3.85 -25.43
N ARG A 191 -5.42 2.84 -25.12
CA ARG A 191 -5.11 1.84 -24.12
C ARG A 191 -4.07 0.86 -24.65
N ILE A 192 -2.97 0.68 -23.91
CA ILE A 192 -1.94 -0.31 -24.23
C ILE A 192 -2.43 -1.69 -23.78
N ILE A 193 -2.77 -2.54 -24.74
CA ILE A 193 -3.21 -3.91 -24.48
C ILE A 193 -1.98 -4.80 -24.44
N LEU A 194 -1.74 -5.43 -23.30
CA LEU A 194 -0.65 -6.38 -23.14
C LEU A 194 -1.09 -7.76 -23.61
N GLU A 195 -0.41 -8.30 -24.59
CA GLU A 195 -0.67 -9.63 -25.14
C GLU A 195 -0.09 -10.74 -24.24
N GLY A 196 -0.70 -11.93 -24.30
CA GLY A 196 -0.27 -13.14 -23.60
C GLY A 196 -0.62 -13.18 -22.11
N ASP A 197 -0.47 -14.37 -21.53
CA ASP A 197 -0.78 -14.64 -20.12
C ASP A 197 0.30 -14.08 -19.19
N VAL A 198 -0.09 -13.82 -17.93
CA VAL A 198 0.85 -13.45 -16.88
C VAL A 198 1.69 -14.69 -16.51
N PRO A 199 3.02 -14.65 -16.67
CA PRO A 199 3.86 -15.79 -16.32
C PRO A 199 3.78 -16.13 -14.83
N SER A 200 4.03 -17.41 -14.50
CA SER A 200 4.06 -17.85 -13.12
C SER A 200 5.19 -17.17 -12.34
N PRO A 201 4.93 -16.63 -11.15
CA PRO A 201 5.98 -16.07 -10.28
C PRO A 201 6.93 -17.15 -9.74
N VAL A 202 6.52 -18.43 -9.74
CA VAL A 202 7.35 -19.56 -9.30
C VAL A 202 8.44 -19.86 -10.32
N ASN A 203 8.10 -19.78 -11.65
CA ASN A 203 9.02 -19.99 -12.76
C ASN A 203 9.01 -18.74 -13.65
N PRO A 204 9.62 -17.64 -13.23
CA PRO A 204 9.62 -16.40 -14.00
C PRO A 204 10.48 -16.55 -15.28
N PRO A 205 10.16 -15.82 -16.34
CA PRO A 205 10.97 -15.79 -17.56
C PRO A 205 12.44 -15.45 -17.29
N SER A 206 13.36 -16.01 -18.09
CA SER A 206 14.78 -15.64 -18.07
C SER A 206 14.97 -14.16 -18.42
N GLY A 207 16.04 -13.55 -17.97
CA GLY A 207 16.35 -12.14 -18.25
C GLY A 207 15.31 -11.18 -17.64
N CYS A 208 14.72 -10.32 -18.45
CA CYS A 208 13.65 -9.42 -18.04
C CYS A 208 12.34 -10.20 -17.82
N ARG A 209 11.77 -10.12 -16.60
CA ARG A 209 10.51 -10.83 -16.27
C ARG A 209 9.31 -10.36 -17.07
N PHE A 210 9.33 -9.13 -17.57
CA PHE A 210 8.23 -8.56 -18.36
C PHE A 210 8.34 -8.85 -19.86
N ARG A 211 9.47 -9.40 -20.37
CA ARG A 211 9.77 -9.57 -21.80
C ARG A 211 8.70 -10.28 -22.63
N THR A 212 8.00 -11.26 -22.04
CA THR A 212 6.97 -12.05 -22.74
C THR A 212 5.70 -11.26 -23.06
N ARG A 213 5.51 -10.10 -22.43
CA ARG A 213 4.36 -9.21 -22.60
C ARG A 213 4.77 -7.78 -22.97
N CYS A 214 6.06 -7.53 -23.12
CA CYS A 214 6.59 -6.20 -23.41
C CYS A 214 6.51 -5.90 -24.90
N PRO A 215 5.83 -4.83 -25.34
CA PRO A 215 5.78 -4.45 -26.76
C PRO A 215 7.15 -3.99 -27.30
N LEU A 216 8.09 -3.63 -26.41
CA LEU A 216 9.45 -3.18 -26.76
C LEU A 216 10.50 -4.26 -26.49
N ALA A 217 10.10 -5.55 -26.36
CA ALA A 217 11.04 -6.62 -26.06
C ALA A 217 12.08 -6.78 -27.19
N ALA A 218 13.37 -6.82 -26.79
CA ALA A 218 14.49 -7.10 -27.68
C ALA A 218 15.23 -8.36 -27.23
N GLU A 219 16.17 -8.85 -28.02
CA GLU A 219 16.91 -10.09 -27.75
C GLU A 219 17.64 -10.06 -26.39
N ILE A 220 18.24 -8.93 -26.03
CA ILE A 220 18.90 -8.74 -24.74
C ILE A 220 17.96 -8.96 -23.56
N CYS A 221 16.66 -8.68 -23.71
CA CYS A 221 15.68 -8.90 -22.64
C CYS A 221 15.47 -10.39 -22.31
N ALA A 222 15.81 -11.30 -23.22
CA ALA A 222 15.78 -12.74 -22.95
C ALA A 222 17.06 -13.26 -22.31
N GLN A 223 18.18 -12.60 -22.58
CA GLN A 223 19.52 -13.04 -22.20
C GLN A 223 19.91 -12.52 -20.82
N GLU A 224 19.63 -11.25 -20.53
CA GLU A 224 20.12 -10.56 -19.34
C GLU A 224 18.99 -9.94 -18.51
N LYS A 225 19.20 -9.90 -17.18
CA LYS A 225 18.32 -9.13 -16.28
C LYS A 225 18.65 -7.64 -16.41
N PRO A 226 17.64 -6.76 -16.60
CA PRO A 226 17.87 -5.34 -16.64
C PRO A 226 18.44 -4.83 -15.30
N ILE A 227 19.44 -3.97 -15.41
CA ILE A 227 20.09 -3.36 -14.21
C ILE A 227 19.15 -2.29 -13.65
N TRP A 228 18.95 -2.34 -12.34
CA TRP A 228 18.27 -1.29 -11.58
C TRP A 228 19.16 -0.04 -11.54
N ARG A 229 18.70 1.07 -12.14
CA ARG A 229 19.50 2.29 -12.23
C ARG A 229 18.64 3.54 -12.18
N GLU A 230 19.21 4.62 -11.72
CA GLU A 230 18.64 5.96 -11.82
C GLU A 230 18.82 6.46 -13.26
N VAL A 231 17.71 6.86 -13.87
CA VAL A 231 17.67 7.34 -15.26
C VAL A 231 17.49 8.86 -15.31
N LEU A 232 16.65 9.38 -14.45
CA LEU A 232 16.45 10.80 -14.15
C LEU A 232 16.57 11.00 -12.66
N SER A 233 16.82 12.20 -12.18
CA SER A 233 16.95 12.49 -10.75
C SER A 233 15.74 12.00 -9.95
N GLY A 234 15.96 11.06 -9.01
CA GLY A 234 14.92 10.42 -8.21
C GLY A 234 14.01 9.45 -8.95
N HIS A 235 14.28 9.12 -10.24
CA HIS A 235 13.49 8.22 -11.07
C HIS A 235 14.32 7.01 -11.50
N TRP A 236 13.99 5.87 -10.95
CA TRP A 236 14.70 4.61 -11.11
C TRP A 236 13.91 3.60 -11.92
N THR A 237 14.56 2.86 -12.81
CA THR A 237 13.91 1.79 -13.58
C THR A 237 14.87 0.63 -13.88
N ALA A 238 14.29 -0.56 -14.04
CA ALA A 238 14.98 -1.77 -14.48
C ALA A 238 14.50 -2.14 -15.92
N CYS A 239 14.98 -1.40 -16.92
CA CYS A 239 14.62 -1.64 -18.33
C CYS A 239 15.85 -1.43 -19.23
N HIS A 240 16.07 -2.36 -20.19
CA HIS A 240 17.13 -2.23 -21.20
C HIS A 240 16.84 -1.13 -22.24
N MET A 241 15.54 -0.90 -22.51
CA MET A 241 15.10 -0.01 -23.59
C MET A 241 15.07 1.47 -23.17
N VAL A 242 15.12 1.77 -21.87
CA VAL A 242 15.16 3.13 -21.36
C VAL A 242 16.61 3.60 -21.23
N LYS A 243 16.97 4.72 -21.84
CA LYS A 243 18.30 5.29 -21.76
C LYS A 243 18.35 6.41 -20.72
N ALA A 244 19.54 6.61 -20.10
CA ALA A 244 19.76 7.72 -19.18
C ALA A 244 19.57 9.06 -19.91
N GLY A 245 18.77 9.98 -19.28
CA GLY A 245 18.48 11.31 -19.86
C GLY A 245 17.41 11.32 -20.95
N GLU A 246 16.80 10.21 -21.32
CA GLU A 246 15.68 10.17 -22.27
C GLU A 246 14.33 10.19 -21.54
N GLU A 247 13.44 11.11 -21.92
CA GLU A 247 12.02 11.05 -21.59
C GLU A 247 11.34 9.89 -22.34
N SER A 248 10.22 9.40 -21.79
CA SER A 248 9.44 8.28 -22.33
C SER A 248 9.17 8.42 -23.85
N ARG A 249 9.33 7.32 -24.61
CA ARG A 249 9.10 7.26 -26.07
C ARG A 249 7.74 6.70 -26.46
N LEU A 250 6.78 6.51 -25.51
CA LEU A 250 5.43 6.02 -25.82
C LEU A 250 4.38 7.08 -25.55
#